data_f4ec8cb7a426b680032a83a192ad1bb6
#
_entry.id   f4ec8cb7a426b680032a83a192ad1bb6
#
_cell.length_a   1.000
_cell.length_b   1.000
_cell.length_c   1.000
_cell.angle_alpha   90.00
_cell.angle_beta   90.00
_cell.angle_gamma   90.00
#
_symmetry.space_group_name_H-M   'P 1'
#
loop_
_entity.id
_entity.type
_entity.pdbx_description
1 polymer ?
#
loop_
_entity_poly.entity_id
_entity_poly.type
_entity_poly.pdbx_seq_one_letter_code
_entity_poly.pdbx_strand_id
1 'polypeptide(L)'
;MTHKFLTLDTASSDEPINYWKRVIQRQNFLLHIATALLPTLPYQENRLLISQLKILKSLTTDLESALSNPSLQNITISFQAMYHNVDDTIDKLTSLILIDNRKKAAALTEYQLIPFLQEWLEDTYFWTLIYPDKEKMKEYYESEFAENHKNTYSNRGEKYLISIMIPVYNKLEYTKRCLDSLFRNTDLAKYPCELILLNDGSTDGTEEYFESLGITKVINLKENVKTMIFSLLYRVCEGKYAAFVNNDTILTEHWLDNLLTCLQFHPNAIMSVPNTPNTSNLQGMAAEFTPENAEATAKAHNRPCPYLWEERCRLMPVIALYDVDKVNTIGFADRYFHTMEFWDDDFSLRARRAGFQQILCRDTWCYHYGSITGKDDQIKNRTLFNGRILFQEKYGIDPWGNNYCYDTYQLSQIVLTIPQQSGEVSTLVIDPGFGADVLQFKTQLRRLVKKNSFSFLINDSNLKDDLNPFNSPVIVSPSILETHKHIPDGLYNYISLGRDLSIYPDYKELIIECSAHLKSGGFLYFYVANPYAYHLKQELSEERMLNGNASLMLINIQELLLLLISKLNLKTQLKAILDTTTPKEQKGGYTEHLDRFFLMCEKQN
;
A
#
# COMPACT_ATOMS: atom_id res chain seq x y z
N MET A 1 45.22 3.80 -21.08
CA MET A 1 44.76 4.35 -19.77
C MET A 1 43.57 3.59 -19.17
N THR A 2 43.24 2.42 -19.68
CA THR A 2 42.00 1.67 -19.34
C THR A 2 42.16 0.60 -18.24
N HIS A 3 43.37 0.27 -17.81
CA HIS A 3 43.61 -0.85 -16.88
C HIS A 3 43.60 -0.49 -15.37
N LYS A 4 43.74 0.78 -15.01
CA LYS A 4 43.81 1.19 -13.59
C LYS A 4 42.49 1.51 -12.91
N PHE A 5 41.39 1.57 -13.68
CA PHE A 5 40.04 1.82 -13.14
C PHE A 5 39.24 0.55 -12.77
N LEU A 6 39.78 -0.64 -13.03
CA LEU A 6 39.03 -1.88 -13.04
C LEU A 6 39.29 -2.84 -11.86
N THR A 7 40.24 -2.60 -11.03
CA THR A 7 40.47 -3.46 -9.84
C THR A 7 39.88 -2.82 -8.60
N LEU A 8 38.93 -3.48 -7.98
CA LEU A 8 38.48 -3.20 -6.62
C LEU A 8 39.56 -3.80 -5.69
N ASP A 9 40.52 -3.00 -5.29
CA ASP A 9 41.47 -3.42 -4.25
C ASP A 9 40.72 -3.50 -2.93
N THR A 10 40.48 -4.71 -2.44
CA THR A 10 39.81 -5.02 -1.17
C THR A 10 40.64 -4.66 0.05
N ALA A 11 41.86 -4.11 -0.15
CA ALA A 11 42.86 -3.92 0.89
C ALA A 11 43.19 -2.45 1.23
N SER A 12 42.44 -1.46 0.72
CA SER A 12 42.72 -0.07 1.07
C SER A 12 41.88 0.41 2.25
N SER A 13 42.53 1.16 3.14
CA SER A 13 41.97 1.88 4.30
C SER A 13 40.98 3.01 3.91
N ASP A 14 40.32 2.89 2.80
CA ASP A 14 39.33 3.87 2.32
C ASP A 14 38.10 3.84 3.21
N GLU A 15 37.55 5.01 3.51
CA GLU A 15 36.27 5.13 4.19
C GLU A 15 35.21 4.32 3.46
N PRO A 16 34.30 3.64 4.17
CA PRO A 16 33.25 2.80 3.57
C PRO A 16 32.45 3.50 2.46
N ILE A 17 32.23 4.81 2.58
CA ILE A 17 31.54 5.65 1.59
C ILE A 17 32.26 5.65 0.24
N ASN A 18 33.60 5.75 0.21
CA ASN A 18 34.38 5.78 -1.02
C ASN A 18 34.37 4.41 -1.72
N TYR A 19 34.33 3.34 -0.96
CA TYR A 19 34.15 1.99 -1.48
C TYR A 19 32.81 1.84 -2.23
N TRP A 20 31.69 2.24 -1.61
CA TRP A 20 30.37 2.13 -2.22
C TRP A 20 30.19 3.05 -3.44
N LYS A 21 30.77 4.23 -3.42
CA LYS A 21 30.81 5.10 -4.61
C LYS A 21 31.48 4.41 -5.80
N ARG A 22 32.55 3.64 -5.58
CA ARG A 22 33.21 2.88 -6.66
C ARG A 22 32.34 1.72 -7.16
N VAL A 23 31.64 1.01 -6.27
CA VAL A 23 30.67 -0.03 -6.65
C VAL A 23 29.57 0.57 -7.54
N ILE A 24 28.97 1.66 -7.11
CA ILE A 24 27.93 2.39 -7.85
C ILE A 24 28.44 2.88 -9.21
N GLN A 25 29.64 3.45 -9.29
CA GLN A 25 30.24 3.85 -10.57
C GLN A 25 30.40 2.66 -11.53
N ARG A 26 30.73 1.48 -11.02
CA ARG A 26 30.84 0.27 -11.82
C ARG A 26 29.49 -0.25 -12.30
N GLN A 27 28.47 -0.22 -11.45
CA GLN A 27 27.10 -0.55 -11.85
C GLN A 27 26.58 0.43 -12.91
N ASN A 28 26.85 1.73 -12.79
CA ASN A 28 26.54 2.73 -13.82
C ASN A 28 27.22 2.41 -15.15
N PHE A 29 28.47 1.94 -15.13
CA PHE A 29 29.18 1.55 -16.32
C PHE A 29 28.57 0.30 -16.97
N LEU A 30 28.15 -0.71 -16.17
CA LEU A 30 27.40 -1.86 -16.67
C LEU A 30 26.10 -1.44 -17.35
N LEU A 31 25.33 -0.58 -16.73
CA LEU A 31 24.09 -0.05 -17.29
C LEU A 31 24.34 0.70 -18.61
N HIS A 32 25.39 1.51 -18.68
CA HIS A 32 25.76 2.22 -19.89
C HIS A 32 26.12 1.25 -21.04
N ILE A 33 26.89 0.20 -20.77
CA ILE A 33 27.22 -0.81 -21.79
C ILE A 33 25.94 -1.54 -22.24
N ALA A 34 25.08 -1.96 -21.33
CA ALA A 34 23.83 -2.66 -21.66
C ALA A 34 22.89 -1.77 -22.50
N THR A 35 22.79 -0.49 -22.16
CA THR A 35 21.98 0.48 -22.93
C THR A 35 22.57 0.70 -24.34
N ALA A 36 23.90 0.80 -24.48
CA ALA A 36 24.57 0.94 -25.76
C ALA A 36 24.49 -0.33 -26.64
N LEU A 37 24.34 -1.50 -26.02
CA LEU A 37 24.19 -2.78 -26.70
C LEU A 37 22.86 -2.85 -27.48
N LEU A 38 21.77 -2.38 -26.90
CA LEU A 38 20.41 -2.52 -27.43
C LEU A 38 20.26 -2.04 -28.89
N PRO A 39 20.64 -0.81 -29.28
CA PRO A 39 20.50 -0.36 -30.65
C PRO A 39 21.45 -1.06 -31.63
N THR A 40 22.50 -1.71 -31.16
CA THR A 40 23.48 -2.41 -32.02
C THR A 40 23.10 -3.88 -32.28
N LEU A 41 22.29 -4.48 -31.44
CA LEU A 41 21.87 -5.88 -31.53
C LEU A 41 21.36 -6.31 -32.90
N PRO A 42 20.55 -5.51 -33.66
CA PRO A 42 20.05 -5.91 -34.98
C PRO A 42 21.12 -6.00 -36.07
N TYR A 43 22.21 -5.24 -35.96
CA TYR A 43 23.12 -4.96 -37.06
C TYR A 43 24.57 -5.40 -36.84
N GLN A 44 24.98 -5.56 -35.58
CA GLN A 44 26.38 -5.84 -35.23
C GLN A 44 26.73 -7.31 -35.42
N GLU A 45 27.96 -7.62 -35.81
CA GLU A 45 28.45 -9.00 -35.90
C GLU A 45 28.43 -9.73 -34.55
N ASN A 46 28.08 -11.01 -34.57
CA ASN A 46 28.04 -11.86 -33.35
C ASN A 46 29.33 -11.80 -32.54
N ARG A 47 30.48 -11.81 -33.19
CA ARG A 47 31.80 -11.76 -32.53
C ARG A 47 31.97 -10.51 -31.67
N LEU A 48 31.52 -9.34 -32.16
CA LEU A 48 31.62 -8.08 -31.41
C LEU A 48 30.63 -8.04 -30.26
N LEU A 49 29.38 -8.48 -30.48
CA LEU A 49 28.36 -8.58 -29.42
C LEU A 49 28.80 -9.52 -28.30
N ILE A 50 29.32 -10.71 -28.63
CA ILE A 50 29.84 -11.66 -27.65
C ILE A 50 31.04 -11.05 -26.88
N SER A 51 31.88 -10.28 -27.55
CA SER A 51 32.98 -9.58 -26.88
C SER A 51 32.47 -8.56 -25.85
N GLN A 52 31.41 -7.80 -26.18
CA GLN A 52 30.77 -6.85 -25.26
C GLN A 52 30.12 -7.58 -24.08
N LEU A 53 29.41 -8.69 -24.32
CA LEU A 53 28.82 -9.52 -23.25
C LEU A 53 29.88 -10.14 -22.31
N LYS A 54 31.04 -10.54 -22.85
CA LYS A 54 32.17 -10.98 -22.02
C LYS A 54 32.70 -9.88 -21.11
N ILE A 55 32.72 -8.64 -21.57
CA ILE A 55 33.09 -7.48 -20.74
C ILE A 55 32.06 -7.28 -19.65
N LEU A 56 30.75 -7.30 -19.99
CA LEU A 56 29.66 -7.21 -19.01
C LEU A 56 29.81 -8.31 -17.95
N LYS A 57 29.99 -9.56 -18.35
CA LYS A 57 30.16 -10.72 -17.47
C LYS A 57 31.35 -10.54 -16.50
N SER A 58 32.50 -10.14 -17.04
CA SER A 58 33.71 -9.88 -16.21
C SER A 58 33.46 -8.78 -15.16
N LEU A 59 32.83 -7.68 -15.56
CA LEU A 59 32.50 -6.58 -14.65
C LEU A 59 31.48 -7.00 -13.57
N THR A 60 30.52 -7.84 -13.93
CA THR A 60 29.52 -8.38 -13.00
C THR A 60 30.19 -9.29 -11.98
N THR A 61 31.07 -10.20 -12.43
CA THR A 61 31.84 -11.11 -11.55
C THR A 61 32.74 -10.34 -10.56
N ASP A 62 33.36 -9.24 -11.00
CA ASP A 62 34.16 -8.39 -10.11
C ASP A 62 33.29 -7.73 -9.01
N LEU A 63 32.00 -7.49 -9.26
CA LEU A 63 31.07 -6.95 -8.26
C LEU A 63 30.63 -7.99 -7.23
N GLU A 64 30.59 -9.28 -7.57
CA GLU A 64 30.22 -10.36 -6.65
C GLU A 64 31.06 -10.34 -5.38
N SER A 65 32.39 -10.22 -5.54
CA SER A 65 33.30 -10.15 -4.40
C SER A 65 33.10 -8.92 -3.51
N ALA A 66 32.68 -7.80 -4.15
CA ALA A 66 32.40 -6.55 -3.46
C ALA A 66 31.10 -6.62 -2.64
N LEU A 67 30.09 -7.30 -3.16
CA LEU A 67 28.75 -7.42 -2.57
C LEU A 67 28.67 -8.54 -1.52
N SER A 68 29.65 -9.43 -1.47
CA SER A 68 29.79 -10.47 -0.44
C SER A 68 30.36 -9.95 0.90
N ASN A 69 30.45 -8.64 1.08
CA ASN A 69 30.99 -8.03 2.30
C ASN A 69 30.07 -8.32 3.51
N PRO A 70 30.60 -8.89 4.63
CA PRO A 70 29.82 -9.23 5.82
C PRO A 70 29.07 -8.04 6.46
N SER A 71 29.50 -6.81 6.26
CA SER A 71 28.80 -5.62 6.75
C SER A 71 27.44 -5.39 6.09
N LEU A 72 27.16 -6.06 4.96
CA LEU A 72 25.87 -6.02 4.26
C LEU A 72 24.95 -7.17 4.63
N GLN A 73 25.38 -8.16 5.39
CA GLN A 73 24.58 -9.35 5.74
C GLN A 73 23.29 -9.01 6.51
N ASN A 74 23.20 -7.82 7.10
CA ASN A 74 22.01 -7.31 7.77
C ASN A 74 21.07 -6.51 6.84
N ILE A 75 21.50 -6.23 5.61
CA ILE A 75 20.66 -5.62 4.59
C ILE A 75 19.98 -6.78 3.87
N THR A 76 18.73 -6.98 4.16
CA THR A 76 17.93 -8.18 3.87
C THR A 76 17.61 -8.41 2.39
N ILE A 77 18.11 -7.58 1.50
CA ILE A 77 18.06 -7.85 0.07
C ILE A 77 19.34 -8.57 -0.28
N SER A 78 19.18 -9.79 -0.74
CA SER A 78 20.30 -10.59 -1.20
C SER A 78 20.92 -9.93 -2.43
N PHE A 79 21.95 -9.08 -2.26
CA PHE A 79 22.76 -8.60 -3.38
C PHE A 79 23.29 -9.76 -4.23
N GLN A 80 23.40 -10.97 -3.65
CA GLN A 80 23.71 -12.17 -4.38
C GLN A 80 22.60 -12.57 -5.37
N ALA A 81 21.33 -12.49 -4.97
CA ALA A 81 20.21 -12.75 -5.90
C ALA A 81 20.24 -11.78 -7.08
N MET A 82 20.54 -10.51 -6.82
CA MET A 82 20.68 -9.51 -7.88
C MET A 82 21.83 -9.82 -8.83
N TYR A 83 23.00 -10.18 -8.28
CA TYR A 83 24.14 -10.63 -9.06
C TYR A 83 23.79 -11.85 -9.93
N HIS A 84 23.22 -12.90 -9.33
CA HIS A 84 22.87 -14.14 -10.03
C HIS A 84 21.83 -13.89 -11.14
N ASN A 85 20.89 -12.98 -10.96
CA ASN A 85 19.90 -12.60 -11.97
C ASN A 85 20.55 -11.88 -13.18
N VAL A 86 21.50 -10.98 -12.93
CA VAL A 86 22.24 -10.28 -14.00
C VAL A 86 23.12 -11.28 -14.74
N ASP A 87 23.84 -12.12 -14.01
CA ASP A 87 24.77 -13.11 -14.55
C ASP A 87 24.05 -14.12 -15.46
N ASP A 88 22.93 -14.68 -15.00
CA ASP A 88 22.06 -15.57 -15.76
C ASP A 88 21.49 -14.90 -17.03
N THR A 89 21.07 -13.63 -16.90
CA THR A 89 20.54 -12.86 -18.05
C THR A 89 21.61 -12.66 -19.13
N ILE A 90 22.85 -12.39 -18.75
CA ILE A 90 23.98 -12.26 -19.71
C ILE A 90 24.25 -13.60 -20.39
N ASP A 91 24.18 -14.73 -19.71
CA ASP A 91 24.34 -16.05 -20.30
C ASP A 91 23.20 -16.41 -21.27
N LYS A 92 21.96 -16.09 -20.90
CA LYS A 92 20.79 -16.22 -21.80
C LYS A 92 20.96 -15.35 -23.07
N LEU A 93 21.41 -14.11 -22.92
CA LEU A 93 21.71 -13.21 -24.05
C LEU A 93 22.82 -13.77 -24.97
N THR A 94 23.89 -14.27 -24.37
CA THR A 94 25.01 -14.89 -25.13
C THR A 94 24.48 -16.07 -25.95
N SER A 95 23.66 -16.91 -25.38
CA SER A 95 23.06 -18.06 -26.05
C SER A 95 22.14 -17.63 -27.22
N LEU A 96 21.31 -16.60 -27.02
CA LEU A 96 20.43 -16.06 -28.05
C LEU A 96 21.20 -15.47 -29.23
N ILE A 97 22.33 -14.81 -28.98
CA ILE A 97 23.18 -14.24 -30.04
C ILE A 97 23.89 -15.36 -30.82
N LEU A 98 24.33 -16.42 -30.14
CA LEU A 98 24.96 -17.57 -30.82
C LEU A 98 24.04 -18.28 -31.81
N ILE A 99 22.73 -18.37 -31.49
CA ILE A 99 21.72 -18.94 -32.39
C ILE A 99 21.06 -17.91 -33.31
N ASP A 100 21.58 -16.68 -33.33
CA ASP A 100 21.10 -15.53 -34.13
C ASP A 100 19.64 -15.13 -33.89
N ASN A 101 19.11 -15.37 -32.69
CA ASN A 101 17.77 -14.92 -32.30
C ASN A 101 17.78 -13.48 -31.78
N ARG A 102 18.00 -12.53 -32.71
CA ARG A 102 18.16 -11.09 -32.42
C ARG A 102 16.94 -10.45 -31.79
N LYS A 103 15.74 -10.87 -32.21
CA LYS A 103 14.49 -10.34 -31.68
C LYS A 103 14.32 -10.65 -30.19
N LYS A 104 14.56 -11.93 -29.80
CA LYS A 104 14.45 -12.33 -28.39
C LYS A 104 15.59 -11.71 -27.55
N ALA A 105 16.79 -11.56 -28.14
CA ALA A 105 17.91 -10.89 -27.49
C ALA A 105 17.63 -9.41 -27.22
N ALA A 106 17.04 -8.69 -28.16
CA ALA A 106 16.64 -7.29 -27.98
C ALA A 106 15.57 -7.16 -26.88
N ALA A 107 14.54 -7.99 -26.91
CA ALA A 107 13.50 -7.99 -25.87
C ALA A 107 14.06 -8.30 -24.47
N LEU A 108 14.96 -9.29 -24.36
CA LEU A 108 15.60 -9.62 -23.09
C LEU A 108 16.49 -8.48 -22.56
N THR A 109 17.17 -7.77 -23.48
CA THR A 109 17.99 -6.60 -23.10
C THR A 109 17.11 -5.43 -22.64
N GLU A 110 16.06 -5.13 -23.41
CA GLU A 110 15.19 -3.97 -23.18
C GLU A 110 14.29 -4.14 -21.94
N TYR A 111 13.68 -5.33 -21.78
CA TYR A 111 12.64 -5.54 -20.78
C TYR A 111 13.13 -6.25 -19.50
N GLN A 112 14.35 -6.83 -19.52
CA GLN A 112 14.90 -7.48 -18.34
C GLN A 112 16.26 -6.91 -17.94
N LEU A 113 17.30 -6.95 -18.80
CA LEU A 113 18.65 -6.59 -18.36
C LEU A 113 18.77 -5.12 -17.94
N ILE A 114 18.33 -4.20 -18.80
CA ILE A 114 18.44 -2.76 -18.52
C ILE A 114 17.61 -2.37 -17.29
N PRO A 115 16.31 -2.71 -17.19
CA PRO A 115 15.51 -2.39 -16.00
C PRO A 115 16.08 -3.00 -14.72
N PHE A 116 16.57 -4.24 -14.79
CA PHE A 116 17.16 -4.90 -13.63
C PHE A 116 18.46 -4.23 -13.16
N LEU A 117 19.34 -3.83 -14.09
CA LEU A 117 20.54 -3.08 -13.75
C LEU A 117 20.24 -1.70 -13.15
N GLN A 118 19.16 -1.05 -13.59
CA GLN A 118 18.69 0.20 -12.99
C GLN A 118 18.23 -0.01 -11.54
N GLU A 119 17.38 -1.02 -11.30
CA GLU A 119 16.92 -1.34 -9.95
C GLU A 119 18.09 -1.73 -9.03
N TRP A 120 19.01 -2.55 -9.52
CA TRP A 120 20.19 -2.95 -8.74
C TRP A 120 21.08 -1.76 -8.36
N LEU A 121 21.30 -0.84 -9.30
CA LEU A 121 22.04 0.39 -9.05
C LEU A 121 21.36 1.26 -7.98
N GLU A 122 20.07 1.51 -8.12
CA GLU A 122 19.30 2.32 -7.18
C GLU A 122 19.17 1.66 -5.80
N ASP A 123 19.06 0.35 -5.77
CA ASP A 123 19.05 -0.42 -4.53
C ASP A 123 20.37 -0.30 -3.78
N THR A 124 21.49 -0.45 -4.52
CA THR A 124 22.82 -0.25 -3.95
C THR A 124 23.00 1.18 -3.42
N TYR A 125 22.58 2.18 -4.20
CA TYR A 125 22.64 3.59 -3.80
C TYR A 125 21.83 3.85 -2.53
N PHE A 126 20.58 3.40 -2.49
CA PHE A 126 19.69 3.60 -1.35
C PHE A 126 20.26 2.96 -0.07
N TRP A 127 20.53 1.66 -0.10
CA TRP A 127 20.92 0.92 1.11
C TRP A 127 22.31 1.28 1.64
N THR A 128 23.22 1.74 0.78
CA THR A 128 24.61 2.00 1.19
C THR A 128 24.92 3.47 1.45
N LEU A 129 24.25 4.39 0.78
CA LEU A 129 24.55 5.83 0.87
C LEU A 129 23.42 6.66 1.46
N ILE A 130 22.15 6.22 1.32
CA ILE A 130 20.99 6.96 1.80
C ILE A 130 20.52 6.43 3.16
N TYR A 131 20.17 5.16 3.24
CA TYR A 131 19.58 4.53 4.43
C TYR A 131 20.38 4.69 5.72
N PRO A 132 21.73 4.62 5.74
CA PRO A 132 22.50 4.79 6.97
C PRO A 132 22.49 6.20 7.56
N ASP A 133 21.99 7.21 6.83
CA ASP A 133 22.02 8.62 7.18
C ASP A 133 20.59 9.19 7.20
N LYS A 134 20.09 9.56 8.39
CA LYS A 134 18.72 10.05 8.56
C LYS A 134 18.41 11.35 7.81
N GLU A 135 19.39 12.25 7.70
CA GLU A 135 19.18 13.51 6.97
C GLU A 135 19.11 13.25 5.47
N LYS A 136 19.98 12.38 4.94
CA LYS A 136 19.88 11.96 3.53
C LYS A 136 18.62 11.19 3.23
N MET A 137 18.14 10.35 4.14
CA MET A 137 16.86 9.68 4.02
C MET A 137 15.72 10.69 3.86
N LYS A 138 15.70 11.74 4.68
CA LYS A 138 14.72 12.81 4.59
C LYS A 138 14.81 13.53 3.24
N GLU A 139 15.99 13.98 2.85
CA GLU A 139 16.23 14.65 1.57
C GLU A 139 15.81 13.78 0.37
N TYR A 140 16.14 12.49 0.40
CA TYR A 140 15.76 11.52 -0.61
C TYR A 140 14.23 11.44 -0.80
N TYR A 141 13.45 11.32 0.28
CA TYR A 141 11.99 11.28 0.19
C TYR A 141 11.35 12.61 -0.20
N GLU A 142 12.00 13.73 0.10
CA GLU A 142 11.51 15.06 -0.27
C GLU A 142 11.79 15.41 -1.76
N SER A 143 12.87 14.92 -2.34
CA SER A 143 13.34 15.41 -3.65
C SER A 143 13.66 14.32 -4.70
N GLU A 144 14.10 13.14 -4.31
CA GLU A 144 14.63 12.14 -5.24
C GLU A 144 13.71 10.92 -5.43
N PHE A 145 12.90 10.57 -4.42
CA PHE A 145 12.15 9.32 -4.40
C PHE A 145 11.26 9.15 -5.63
N ALA A 146 10.43 10.15 -5.95
CA ALA A 146 9.50 10.06 -7.07
C ALA A 146 10.24 9.91 -8.41
N GLU A 147 11.37 10.61 -8.58
CA GLU A 147 12.20 10.52 -9.79
C GLU A 147 12.81 9.14 -9.99
N ASN A 148 13.29 8.51 -8.91
CA ASN A 148 13.93 7.19 -8.95
C ASN A 148 12.91 6.05 -9.13
N HIS A 149 11.64 6.26 -8.74
CA HIS A 149 10.59 5.23 -8.79
C HIS A 149 9.51 5.50 -9.84
N LYS A 150 9.80 6.33 -10.84
CA LYS A 150 8.87 6.63 -11.94
C LYS A 150 9.09 5.75 -13.16
N ASN A 151 8.05 5.62 -13.94
CA ASN A 151 8.15 5.05 -15.29
C ASN A 151 8.73 6.09 -16.24
N THR A 152 9.76 5.72 -17.00
CA THR A 152 10.53 6.64 -17.85
C THR A 152 10.17 6.60 -19.34
N TYR A 153 9.22 5.76 -19.76
CA TYR A 153 8.77 5.76 -21.15
C TYR A 153 8.13 7.10 -21.54
N SER A 154 8.71 7.79 -22.51
CA SER A 154 8.26 9.12 -22.96
C SER A 154 6.94 9.08 -23.74
N ASN A 155 6.69 7.99 -24.47
CA ASN A 155 5.57 7.83 -25.40
C ASN A 155 4.46 6.93 -24.83
N ARG A 156 4.23 7.00 -23.51
CA ARG A 156 3.17 6.21 -22.87
C ARG A 156 1.81 6.54 -23.45
N GLY A 157 1.03 5.49 -23.68
CA GLY A 157 -0.33 5.60 -24.22
C GLY A 157 -0.42 5.73 -25.73
N GLU A 158 0.68 5.94 -26.45
CA GLU A 158 0.66 6.00 -27.93
C GLU A 158 0.38 4.62 -28.54
N LYS A 159 1.05 3.59 -28.03
CA LYS A 159 0.90 2.21 -28.54
C LYS A 159 -0.10 1.40 -27.73
N TYR A 160 -0.04 1.53 -26.41
CA TYR A 160 -0.90 0.81 -25.48
C TYR A 160 -1.62 1.76 -24.55
N LEU A 161 -2.93 1.58 -24.41
CA LEU A 161 -3.70 2.30 -23.41
C LEU A 161 -3.44 1.72 -22.00
N ILE A 162 -3.31 0.39 -21.91
CA ILE A 162 -3.19 -0.32 -20.65
C ILE A 162 -2.04 -1.33 -20.70
N SER A 163 -1.18 -1.32 -19.69
CA SER A 163 -0.21 -2.38 -19.41
C SER A 163 -0.76 -3.28 -18.30
N ILE A 164 -0.96 -4.56 -18.59
CA ILE A 164 -1.40 -5.54 -17.58
C ILE A 164 -0.16 -6.24 -17.03
N MET A 165 0.09 -6.07 -15.74
CA MET A 165 1.28 -6.55 -15.01
C MET A 165 0.93 -7.71 -14.09
N ILE A 166 1.57 -8.86 -14.26
CA ILE A 166 1.33 -10.06 -13.44
C ILE A 166 2.65 -10.58 -12.88
N PRO A 167 2.94 -10.34 -11.59
CA PRO A 167 4.05 -10.97 -10.89
C PRO A 167 3.69 -12.41 -10.51
N VAL A 168 4.64 -13.33 -10.63
CA VAL A 168 4.44 -14.74 -10.31
C VAL A 168 5.63 -15.27 -9.51
N TYR A 169 5.34 -15.94 -8.41
CA TYR A 169 6.31 -16.74 -7.67
C TYR A 169 5.69 -18.08 -7.30
N ASN A 170 6.08 -19.15 -8.04
CA ASN A 170 5.51 -20.48 -7.88
C ASN A 170 3.97 -20.51 -8.03
N LYS A 171 3.34 -21.64 -7.70
CA LYS A 171 1.87 -21.83 -7.77
C LYS A 171 1.33 -21.73 -9.19
N LEU A 172 2.01 -22.36 -10.14
CA LEU A 172 1.69 -22.36 -11.57
C LEU A 172 0.20 -22.64 -11.88
N GLU A 173 -0.45 -23.52 -11.11
CA GLU A 173 -1.87 -23.82 -11.33
C GLU A 173 -2.79 -22.59 -11.12
N TYR A 174 -2.47 -21.74 -10.14
CA TYR A 174 -3.20 -20.49 -9.94
C TYR A 174 -2.90 -19.50 -11.05
N THR A 175 -1.64 -19.40 -11.46
CA THR A 175 -1.22 -18.56 -12.60
C THR A 175 -1.95 -18.93 -13.88
N LYS A 176 -2.08 -20.23 -14.19
CA LYS A 176 -2.87 -20.70 -15.34
C LYS A 176 -4.32 -20.24 -15.26
N ARG A 177 -4.98 -20.44 -14.10
CA ARG A 177 -6.37 -20.01 -13.90
C ARG A 177 -6.52 -18.50 -14.03
N CYS A 178 -5.58 -17.74 -13.50
CA CYS A 178 -5.58 -16.28 -13.63
C CYS A 178 -5.48 -15.86 -15.10
N LEU A 179 -4.51 -16.39 -15.85
CA LEU A 179 -4.33 -16.07 -17.27
C LEU A 179 -5.50 -16.57 -18.13
N ASP A 180 -6.03 -17.75 -17.86
CA ASP A 180 -7.23 -18.26 -18.55
C ASP A 180 -8.43 -17.32 -18.33
N SER A 181 -8.63 -16.84 -17.11
CA SER A 181 -9.69 -15.88 -16.80
C SER A 181 -9.44 -14.52 -17.44
N LEU A 182 -8.19 -14.06 -17.48
CA LEU A 182 -7.78 -12.84 -18.18
C LEU A 182 -8.16 -12.89 -19.66
N PHE A 183 -7.71 -13.93 -20.37
CA PHE A 183 -7.94 -14.05 -21.81
C PHE A 183 -9.43 -14.25 -22.15
N ARG A 184 -10.21 -14.85 -21.25
CA ARG A 184 -11.65 -15.06 -21.44
C ARG A 184 -12.47 -13.80 -21.17
N ASN A 185 -12.10 -13.04 -20.15
CA ASN A 185 -12.92 -11.95 -19.61
C ASN A 185 -12.36 -10.54 -19.90
N THR A 186 -11.30 -10.43 -20.72
CA THR A 186 -10.73 -9.16 -21.12
C THR A 186 -10.71 -9.05 -22.63
N ASP A 187 -11.44 -8.08 -23.18
CA ASP A 187 -11.41 -7.77 -24.61
C ASP A 187 -10.14 -6.95 -24.94
N LEU A 188 -9.04 -7.65 -25.20
CA LEU A 188 -7.77 -7.03 -25.56
C LEU A 188 -7.81 -6.29 -26.93
N ALA A 189 -8.84 -6.53 -27.75
CA ALA A 189 -9.03 -5.80 -29.01
C ALA A 189 -9.75 -4.46 -28.80
N LYS A 190 -10.59 -4.38 -27.77
CA LYS A 190 -11.31 -3.15 -27.42
C LYS A 190 -10.36 -2.04 -26.95
N TYR A 191 -9.35 -2.40 -26.20
CA TYR A 191 -8.31 -1.48 -25.74
C TYR A 191 -6.95 -1.98 -26.22
N PRO A 192 -6.09 -1.11 -26.78
CA PRO A 192 -4.69 -1.48 -27.02
C PRO A 192 -4.02 -1.84 -25.69
N CYS A 193 -3.88 -3.13 -25.42
CA CYS A 193 -3.26 -3.64 -24.19
C CYS A 193 -1.95 -4.35 -24.49
N GLU A 194 -1.02 -4.27 -23.58
CA GLU A 194 0.12 -5.17 -23.48
C GLU A 194 0.03 -6.02 -22.21
N LEU A 195 0.58 -7.23 -22.29
CA LEU A 195 0.72 -8.13 -21.14
C LEU A 195 2.19 -8.23 -20.75
N ILE A 196 2.48 -8.02 -19.47
CA ILE A 196 3.81 -8.07 -18.87
C ILE A 196 3.78 -9.15 -17.80
N LEU A 197 4.54 -10.22 -18.00
CA LEU A 197 4.67 -11.33 -17.08
C LEU A 197 6.03 -11.29 -16.40
N LEU A 198 6.07 -11.39 -15.07
CA LEU A 198 7.30 -11.50 -14.32
C LEU A 198 7.29 -12.78 -13.48
N ASN A 199 8.23 -13.66 -13.78
CA ASN A 199 8.54 -14.86 -12.99
C ASN A 199 9.68 -14.52 -12.02
N ASP A 200 9.38 -14.47 -10.72
CA ASP A 200 10.30 -14.09 -9.66
C ASP A 200 11.08 -15.32 -9.11
N GLY A 201 11.74 -16.04 -10.00
CA GLY A 201 12.55 -17.21 -9.63
C GLY A 201 11.73 -18.44 -9.23
N SER A 202 10.61 -18.71 -9.92
CA SER A 202 9.81 -19.92 -9.70
C SER A 202 10.56 -21.19 -10.13
N THR A 203 10.22 -22.30 -9.47
CA THR A 203 10.84 -23.62 -9.72
C THR A 203 9.83 -24.70 -10.11
N ASP A 204 8.60 -24.31 -10.47
CA ASP A 204 7.45 -25.18 -10.68
C ASP A 204 7.00 -25.31 -12.15
N GLY A 205 7.86 -24.90 -13.10
CA GLY A 205 7.57 -24.91 -14.54
C GLY A 205 6.91 -23.62 -15.05
N THR A 206 6.93 -22.54 -14.26
CA THR A 206 6.38 -21.23 -14.65
C THR A 206 7.15 -20.63 -15.83
N GLU A 207 8.49 -20.76 -15.89
CA GLU A 207 9.31 -20.21 -16.98
C GLU A 207 8.93 -20.85 -18.31
N GLU A 208 8.87 -22.17 -18.37
CA GLU A 208 8.50 -22.93 -19.58
C GLU A 208 7.06 -22.61 -20.02
N TYR A 209 6.17 -22.46 -19.07
CA TYR A 209 4.79 -22.06 -19.37
C TYR A 209 4.74 -20.67 -20.00
N PHE A 210 5.43 -19.67 -19.43
CA PHE A 210 5.49 -18.33 -19.98
C PHE A 210 6.09 -18.30 -21.39
N GLU A 211 7.15 -19.09 -21.64
CA GLU A 211 7.74 -19.21 -22.97
C GLU A 211 6.75 -19.76 -24.01
N SER A 212 5.85 -20.68 -23.59
CA SER A 212 4.83 -21.28 -24.46
C SER A 212 3.72 -20.29 -24.89
N LEU A 213 3.51 -19.21 -24.13
CA LEU A 213 2.43 -18.23 -24.38
C LEU A 213 2.74 -17.26 -25.54
N GLY A 214 4.00 -17.15 -25.96
CA GLY A 214 4.42 -16.21 -27.03
C GLY A 214 4.28 -14.73 -26.66
N ILE A 215 4.24 -14.39 -25.38
CA ILE A 215 4.18 -13.01 -24.85
C ILE A 215 5.54 -12.34 -25.03
N THR A 216 5.55 -11.10 -25.51
CA THR A 216 6.80 -10.38 -25.81
C THR A 216 7.51 -9.88 -24.56
N LYS A 217 6.75 -9.34 -23.59
CA LYS A 217 7.30 -8.84 -22.32
C LYS A 217 7.21 -9.89 -21.24
N VAL A 218 8.18 -10.79 -21.21
CA VAL A 218 8.36 -11.80 -20.16
C VAL A 218 9.70 -11.54 -19.48
N ILE A 219 9.67 -11.37 -18.17
CA ILE A 219 10.84 -11.21 -17.31
C ILE A 219 10.98 -12.49 -16.50
N ASN A 220 12.04 -13.27 -16.74
CA ASN A 220 12.32 -14.51 -16.01
C ASN A 220 13.56 -14.35 -15.14
N LEU A 221 13.35 -14.09 -13.87
CA LEU A 221 14.41 -14.04 -12.88
C LEU A 221 14.82 -15.43 -12.42
N LYS A 222 16.09 -15.63 -12.11
CA LYS A 222 16.65 -16.87 -11.58
C LYS A 222 16.35 -17.02 -10.09
N GLU A 223 16.40 -15.91 -9.37
CA GLU A 223 16.19 -15.84 -7.93
C GLU A 223 15.16 -14.77 -7.57
N ASN A 224 14.42 -15.03 -6.50
CA ASN A 224 13.38 -14.14 -5.97
C ASN A 224 13.98 -12.83 -5.45
N VAL A 225 13.45 -11.69 -5.89
CA VAL A 225 13.89 -10.34 -5.52
C VAL A 225 12.84 -9.55 -4.71
N LYS A 226 11.81 -10.24 -4.22
CA LYS A 226 10.81 -9.67 -3.31
C LYS A 226 10.15 -8.39 -3.87
N THR A 227 10.12 -7.32 -3.10
CA THR A 227 9.44 -6.06 -3.44
C THR A 227 9.93 -5.42 -4.74
N MET A 228 11.16 -5.69 -5.16
CA MET A 228 11.72 -5.15 -6.41
C MET A 228 10.90 -5.54 -7.66
N ILE A 229 10.15 -6.66 -7.61
CA ILE A 229 9.29 -7.07 -8.74
C ILE A 229 8.29 -5.99 -9.13
N PHE A 230 7.79 -5.21 -8.18
CA PHE A 230 6.81 -4.16 -8.44
C PHE A 230 7.43 -3.03 -9.27
N SER A 231 8.62 -2.59 -8.89
CA SER A 231 9.36 -1.57 -9.63
C SER A 231 9.77 -2.06 -11.02
N LEU A 232 10.26 -3.30 -11.14
CA LEU A 232 10.61 -3.91 -12.43
C LEU A 232 9.43 -3.93 -13.40
N LEU A 233 8.27 -4.42 -12.94
CA LEU A 233 7.05 -4.42 -13.75
C LEU A 233 6.63 -3.01 -14.18
N TYR A 234 6.67 -2.07 -13.24
CA TYR A 234 6.27 -0.70 -13.49
C TYR A 234 7.20 0.02 -14.49
N ARG A 235 8.51 -0.23 -14.43
CA ARG A 235 9.49 0.38 -15.35
C ARG A 235 9.26 0.01 -16.81
N VAL A 236 8.75 -1.17 -17.09
CA VAL A 236 8.55 -1.64 -18.47
C VAL A 236 7.15 -1.39 -19.03
N CYS A 237 6.27 -0.70 -18.28
CA CYS A 237 4.94 -0.32 -18.72
C CYS A 237 5.00 0.78 -19.78
N GLU A 238 4.35 0.58 -20.94
CA GLU A 238 4.17 1.60 -21.98
C GLU A 238 2.74 2.18 -22.01
N GLY A 239 1.82 1.60 -21.24
CA GLY A 239 0.44 2.06 -21.15
C GLY A 239 0.28 3.37 -20.38
N LYS A 240 -0.76 4.13 -20.72
CA LYS A 240 -1.22 5.27 -19.94
C LYS A 240 -1.73 4.82 -18.56
N TYR A 241 -2.33 3.63 -18.51
CA TYR A 241 -2.78 2.99 -17.28
C TYR A 241 -2.01 1.69 -17.06
N ALA A 242 -1.76 1.35 -15.80
CA ALA A 242 -1.12 0.10 -15.40
C ALA A 242 -2.09 -0.73 -14.56
N ALA A 243 -2.47 -1.90 -15.05
CA ALA A 243 -3.29 -2.87 -14.33
C ALA A 243 -2.36 -3.88 -13.63
N PHE A 244 -2.31 -3.82 -12.31
CA PHE A 244 -1.61 -4.81 -11.50
C PHE A 244 -2.57 -5.93 -11.13
N VAL A 245 -2.16 -7.18 -11.31
CA VAL A 245 -2.99 -8.38 -11.07
C VAL A 245 -2.16 -9.45 -10.40
N ASN A 246 -2.54 -9.85 -9.19
CA ASN A 246 -1.93 -11.00 -8.53
C ASN A 246 -2.26 -12.30 -9.28
N ASN A 247 -1.29 -13.21 -9.35
CA ASN A 247 -1.45 -14.49 -10.06
C ASN A 247 -2.45 -15.47 -9.40
N ASP A 248 -2.90 -15.21 -8.18
CA ASP A 248 -3.89 -15.98 -7.44
C ASP A 248 -5.28 -15.33 -7.46
N THR A 249 -5.66 -14.79 -8.63
CA THR A 249 -6.96 -14.15 -8.84
C THR A 249 -7.74 -14.80 -9.99
N ILE A 250 -9.07 -14.60 -10.01
CA ILE A 250 -9.93 -14.85 -11.15
C ILE A 250 -10.52 -13.51 -11.57
N LEU A 251 -10.15 -13.09 -12.78
CA LEU A 251 -10.72 -11.91 -13.42
C LEU A 251 -12.08 -12.26 -14.00
N THR A 252 -13.04 -11.35 -13.93
CA THR A 252 -14.43 -11.59 -14.31
C THR A 252 -14.87 -10.62 -15.40
N GLU A 253 -15.98 -10.91 -16.06
CA GLU A 253 -16.48 -10.08 -17.15
C GLU A 253 -16.60 -8.60 -16.73
N HIS A 254 -16.15 -7.69 -17.59
CA HIS A 254 -16.15 -6.23 -17.40
C HIS A 254 -15.23 -5.68 -16.28
N TRP A 255 -14.37 -6.47 -15.68
CA TRP A 255 -13.51 -6.00 -14.59
C TRP A 255 -12.68 -4.77 -14.99
N LEU A 256 -12.02 -4.82 -16.16
CA LEU A 256 -11.15 -3.75 -16.64
C LEU A 256 -11.94 -2.52 -17.11
N ASP A 257 -13.05 -2.76 -17.80
CA ASP A 257 -13.96 -1.70 -18.27
C ASP A 257 -14.47 -0.84 -17.11
N ASN A 258 -14.90 -1.49 -16.03
CA ASN A 258 -15.46 -0.80 -14.87
C ASN A 258 -14.41 -0.01 -14.11
N LEU A 259 -13.21 -0.61 -13.88
CA LEU A 259 -12.11 0.09 -13.23
C LEU A 259 -11.64 1.30 -14.03
N LEU A 260 -11.53 1.17 -15.36
CA LEU A 260 -11.17 2.27 -16.24
C LEU A 260 -12.24 3.37 -16.23
N THR A 261 -13.52 3.00 -16.30
CA THR A 261 -14.64 3.96 -16.23
C THR A 261 -14.61 4.73 -14.90
N CYS A 262 -14.32 4.05 -13.80
CA CYS A 262 -14.18 4.68 -12.48
C CYS A 262 -13.05 5.71 -12.45
N LEU A 263 -11.84 5.37 -12.95
CA LEU A 263 -10.71 6.30 -13.00
C LEU A 263 -11.00 7.52 -13.89
N GLN A 264 -11.64 7.30 -15.04
CA GLN A 264 -12.03 8.38 -15.94
C GLN A 264 -13.10 9.29 -15.35
N PHE A 265 -14.00 8.76 -14.54
CA PHE A 265 -15.03 9.54 -13.85
C PHE A 265 -14.47 10.38 -12.69
N HIS A 266 -13.41 9.93 -12.03
CA HIS A 266 -12.75 10.60 -10.91
C HIS A 266 -11.40 11.22 -11.33
N PRO A 267 -11.34 12.50 -11.73
CA PRO A 267 -10.10 13.11 -12.25
C PRO A 267 -8.92 13.04 -11.29
N ASN A 268 -9.19 13.04 -9.98
CA ASN A 268 -8.15 12.97 -8.94
C ASN A 268 -7.86 11.53 -8.47
N ALA A 269 -8.54 10.51 -9.03
CA ALA A 269 -8.23 9.14 -8.66
C ALA A 269 -6.90 8.70 -9.26
N ILE A 270 -6.03 8.15 -8.42
CA ILE A 270 -4.75 7.53 -8.81
C ILE A 270 -4.91 6.04 -9.02
N MET A 271 -5.86 5.42 -8.31
CA MET A 271 -6.07 3.97 -8.32
C MET A 271 -7.55 3.64 -8.16
N SER A 272 -8.01 2.60 -8.89
CA SER A 272 -9.29 1.92 -8.70
C SER A 272 -9.06 0.42 -8.49
N VAL A 273 -9.81 -0.19 -7.55
CA VAL A 273 -9.74 -1.62 -7.26
C VAL A 273 -11.13 -2.23 -7.19
N PRO A 274 -11.32 -3.51 -7.56
CA PRO A 274 -12.60 -4.19 -7.42
C PRO A 274 -12.80 -4.71 -5.99
N ASN A 275 -14.02 -5.11 -5.66
CA ASN A 275 -14.27 -5.98 -4.52
C ASN A 275 -13.68 -7.37 -4.76
N THR A 276 -12.95 -7.89 -3.78
CA THR A 276 -12.37 -9.24 -3.83
C THR A 276 -12.49 -9.91 -2.46
N PRO A 277 -12.82 -11.20 -2.38
CA PRO A 277 -12.75 -11.93 -1.10
C PRO A 277 -11.30 -12.04 -0.63
N ASN A 278 -11.13 -12.44 0.63
CA ASN A 278 -9.82 -12.67 1.26
C ASN A 278 -8.88 -11.46 1.21
N THR A 279 -9.44 -10.26 1.31
CA THR A 279 -8.70 -8.99 1.38
C THR A 279 -9.08 -8.23 2.66
N SER A 280 -8.16 -7.41 3.14
CA SER A 280 -8.39 -6.50 4.27
C SER A 280 -9.19 -5.25 3.85
N ASN A 281 -9.30 -4.28 4.77
CA ASN A 281 -9.85 -2.95 4.50
C ASN A 281 -11.31 -2.90 4.01
N LEU A 282 -12.12 -3.89 4.41
CA LEU A 282 -13.52 -4.02 3.98
C LEU A 282 -13.69 -4.04 2.44
N GLN A 283 -12.71 -4.58 1.75
CA GLN A 283 -12.80 -4.87 0.31
C GLN A 283 -13.48 -6.21 0.04
N GLY A 284 -13.72 -7.00 1.09
CA GLY A 284 -14.30 -8.32 1.02
C GLY A 284 -15.75 -8.32 0.58
N MET A 285 -16.25 -9.53 0.34
CA MET A 285 -17.58 -9.83 -0.19
C MET A 285 -18.28 -10.84 0.71
N ALA A 286 -19.57 -11.13 0.40
CA ALA A 286 -20.31 -12.17 1.07
C ALA A 286 -19.65 -13.55 0.89
N ALA A 287 -19.76 -14.40 1.90
CA ALA A 287 -19.13 -15.73 1.95
C ALA A 287 -19.56 -16.69 0.82
N GLU A 288 -20.64 -16.40 0.12
CA GLU A 288 -21.19 -17.20 -0.97
C GLU A 288 -20.46 -17.00 -2.32
N PHE A 289 -19.54 -16.05 -2.41
CA PHE A 289 -18.75 -15.81 -3.62
C PHE A 289 -17.52 -16.72 -3.59
N THR A 290 -17.55 -17.76 -4.43
CA THR A 290 -16.53 -18.82 -4.48
C THR A 290 -15.83 -18.85 -5.85
N PRO A 291 -14.68 -19.53 -6.00
CA PRO A 291 -14.01 -19.66 -7.31
C PRO A 291 -14.92 -20.24 -8.38
N GLU A 292 -15.81 -21.20 -8.01
CA GLU A 292 -16.67 -21.93 -8.93
C GLU A 292 -17.83 -21.07 -9.46
N ASN A 293 -18.32 -20.11 -8.67
CA ASN A 293 -19.43 -19.24 -9.06
C ASN A 293 -19.01 -17.80 -9.44
N ALA A 294 -17.71 -17.48 -9.32
CA ALA A 294 -17.22 -16.10 -9.46
C ALA A 294 -17.62 -15.46 -10.79
N GLU A 295 -17.39 -16.12 -11.91
CA GLU A 295 -17.71 -15.58 -13.23
C GLU A 295 -19.23 -15.39 -13.43
N ALA A 296 -20.04 -16.38 -13.06
CA ALA A 296 -21.48 -16.31 -13.22
C ALA A 296 -22.11 -15.21 -12.33
N THR A 297 -21.64 -15.11 -11.09
CA THR A 297 -22.12 -14.08 -10.14
C THR A 297 -21.69 -12.70 -10.59
N ALA A 298 -20.42 -12.51 -10.96
CA ALA A 298 -19.91 -11.24 -11.43
C ALA A 298 -20.58 -10.75 -12.72
N LYS A 299 -20.89 -11.64 -13.66
CA LYS A 299 -21.61 -11.30 -14.89
C LYS A 299 -22.96 -10.63 -14.63
N ALA A 300 -23.66 -11.03 -13.58
CA ALA A 300 -24.92 -10.41 -13.18
C ALA A 300 -24.70 -9.07 -12.45
N HIS A 301 -23.55 -8.89 -11.80
CA HIS A 301 -23.26 -7.77 -10.90
C HIS A 301 -22.42 -6.67 -11.54
N ASN A 302 -21.42 -7.01 -12.36
CA ASN A 302 -20.40 -6.06 -12.86
C ASN A 302 -21.00 -5.09 -13.90
N ARG A 303 -21.59 -4.00 -13.38
CA ARG A 303 -22.10 -2.89 -14.20
C ARG A 303 -21.70 -1.58 -13.56
N PRO A 304 -21.12 -0.61 -14.31
CA PRO A 304 -20.68 0.66 -13.75
C PRO A 304 -21.80 1.37 -12.98
N CYS A 305 -21.57 1.60 -11.70
CA CYS A 305 -22.50 2.27 -10.81
C CYS A 305 -21.77 3.26 -9.90
N PRO A 306 -21.66 4.55 -10.27
CA PRO A 306 -20.94 5.56 -9.48
C PRO A 306 -21.40 5.68 -8.03
N TYR A 307 -22.65 5.27 -7.76
CA TYR A 307 -23.18 5.23 -6.41
C TYR A 307 -22.47 4.21 -5.50
N LEU A 308 -21.92 3.14 -6.08
CA LEU A 308 -21.20 2.07 -5.39
C LEU A 308 -19.67 2.31 -5.32
N TRP A 309 -19.15 3.40 -5.91
CA TRP A 309 -17.73 3.74 -5.81
C TRP A 309 -17.44 4.45 -4.50
N GLU A 310 -16.45 3.97 -3.77
CA GLU A 310 -16.12 4.44 -2.43
C GLU A 310 -14.67 4.88 -2.34
N GLU A 311 -14.43 6.14 -1.98
CA GLU A 311 -13.10 6.61 -1.64
C GLU A 311 -12.62 5.91 -0.36
N ARG A 312 -11.40 5.41 -0.37
CA ARG A 312 -10.79 4.68 0.74
C ARG A 312 -9.47 5.29 1.17
N CYS A 313 -9.19 5.18 2.47
CA CYS A 313 -7.95 5.62 3.07
C CYS A 313 -6.76 4.79 2.60
N ARG A 314 -6.96 3.50 2.50
CA ARG A 314 -6.01 2.53 1.95
C ARG A 314 -6.74 1.40 1.25
N LEU A 315 -6.07 0.79 0.28
CA LEU A 315 -6.61 -0.33 -0.48
C LEU A 315 -5.50 -1.37 -0.69
N MET A 316 -5.87 -2.64 -0.57
CA MET A 316 -5.00 -3.76 -0.92
C MET A 316 -5.13 -4.02 -2.43
N PRO A 317 -4.06 -3.81 -3.22
CA PRO A 317 -4.14 -3.82 -4.68
C PRO A 317 -3.90 -5.21 -5.28
N VAL A 318 -4.64 -6.24 -4.83
CA VAL A 318 -4.55 -7.59 -5.43
C VAL A 318 -4.97 -7.60 -6.90
N ILE A 319 -5.89 -6.72 -7.27
CA ILE A 319 -6.21 -6.28 -8.61
C ILE A 319 -6.37 -4.77 -8.52
N ALA A 320 -5.63 -4.01 -9.30
CA ALA A 320 -5.71 -2.55 -9.28
C ALA A 320 -5.41 -1.96 -10.65
N LEU A 321 -6.10 -0.88 -11.02
CA LEU A 321 -5.79 -0.07 -12.19
C LEU A 321 -5.27 1.29 -11.72
N TYR A 322 -4.07 1.64 -12.15
CA TYR A 322 -3.36 2.87 -11.81
C TYR A 322 -3.32 3.86 -12.97
N ASP A 323 -3.41 5.14 -12.67
CA ASP A 323 -3.06 6.23 -13.60
C ASP A 323 -1.54 6.48 -13.50
N VAL A 324 -0.79 6.10 -14.54
CA VAL A 324 0.67 6.12 -14.52
C VAL A 324 1.24 7.53 -14.37
N ASP A 325 0.58 8.55 -14.94
CA ASP A 325 1.03 9.93 -14.81
C ASP A 325 0.95 10.42 -13.36
N LYS A 326 -0.12 10.06 -12.64
CA LYS A 326 -0.25 10.39 -11.21
C LYS A 326 0.72 9.58 -10.35
N VAL A 327 0.89 8.28 -10.64
CA VAL A 327 1.87 7.44 -9.94
C VAL A 327 3.28 8.02 -10.08
N ASN A 328 3.65 8.52 -11.26
CA ASN A 328 4.96 9.15 -11.48
C ASN A 328 5.23 10.39 -10.61
N THR A 329 4.18 11.06 -10.12
CA THR A 329 4.36 12.22 -9.23
C THR A 329 4.74 11.86 -7.80
N ILE A 330 4.47 10.60 -7.39
CA ILE A 330 4.71 10.12 -6.03
C ILE A 330 5.66 8.92 -5.95
N GLY A 331 6.03 8.35 -7.10
CA GLY A 331 6.76 7.08 -7.20
C GLY A 331 5.90 5.85 -6.90
N PHE A 332 6.25 4.67 -7.43
CA PHE A 332 5.48 3.45 -7.23
C PHE A 332 5.83 2.75 -5.91
N ALA A 333 6.37 1.53 -5.94
CA ALA A 333 6.72 0.77 -4.75
C ALA A 333 8.03 1.27 -4.13
N ASP A 334 8.07 1.37 -2.80
CA ASP A 334 9.26 1.78 -2.08
C ASP A 334 10.08 0.56 -1.62
N ARG A 335 11.34 0.52 -2.03
CA ARG A 335 12.32 -0.51 -1.65
C ARG A 335 12.59 -0.59 -0.14
N TYR A 336 12.24 0.44 0.62
CA TYR A 336 12.31 0.42 2.08
C TYR A 336 11.47 -0.72 2.68
N PHE A 337 10.33 -1.05 2.04
CA PHE A 337 9.46 -2.16 2.41
C PHE A 337 9.89 -3.48 1.76
N HIS A 338 11.13 -3.86 1.96
CA HIS A 338 11.79 -5.02 1.34
C HIS A 338 11.18 -6.37 1.70
N THR A 339 10.28 -6.44 2.70
CA THR A 339 9.60 -7.67 3.14
C THR A 339 8.35 -8.01 2.35
N MET A 340 8.01 -7.27 1.31
CA MET A 340 6.76 -7.34 0.51
C MET A 340 5.51 -6.83 1.23
N GLU A 341 5.56 -6.58 2.53
CA GLU A 341 4.43 -6.10 3.34
C GLU A 341 4.50 -4.58 3.50
N PHE A 342 3.35 -3.93 3.59
CA PHE A 342 3.19 -2.49 3.80
C PHE A 342 3.65 -1.57 2.66
N TRP A 343 4.12 -2.07 1.52
CA TRP A 343 4.39 -1.22 0.36
C TRP A 343 3.12 -0.57 -0.20
N ASP A 344 2.01 -1.28 -0.13
CA ASP A 344 0.67 -0.83 -0.53
C ASP A 344 0.09 0.20 0.45
N ASP A 345 0.33 0.02 1.74
CA ASP A 345 0.00 1.00 2.77
C ASP A 345 0.82 2.28 2.61
N ASP A 346 2.12 2.15 2.33
CA ASP A 346 3.02 3.26 2.02
C ASP A 346 2.56 4.02 0.76
N PHE A 347 2.28 3.29 -0.31
CA PHE A 347 1.73 3.88 -1.53
C PHE A 347 0.43 4.64 -1.27
N SER A 348 -0.49 4.01 -0.51
CA SER A 348 -1.78 4.60 -0.14
C SER A 348 -1.61 5.91 0.64
N LEU A 349 -0.67 5.95 1.57
CA LEU A 349 -0.39 7.14 2.38
C LEU A 349 0.21 8.26 1.53
N ARG A 350 1.22 7.97 0.70
CA ARG A 350 1.83 8.95 -0.22
C ARG A 350 0.82 9.51 -1.21
N ALA A 351 -0.03 8.66 -1.79
CA ALA A 351 -1.09 9.07 -2.70
C ALA A 351 -2.05 10.08 -2.04
N ARG A 352 -2.51 9.79 -0.82
CA ARG A 352 -3.41 10.68 -0.08
C ARG A 352 -2.75 12.02 0.26
N ARG A 353 -1.53 11.99 0.78
CA ARG A 353 -0.78 13.22 1.15
C ARG A 353 -0.52 14.10 -0.07
N ALA A 354 -0.39 13.51 -1.26
CA ALA A 354 -0.34 14.22 -2.54
C ALA A 354 -1.71 14.70 -3.06
N GLY A 355 -2.82 14.43 -2.35
CA GLY A 355 -4.17 14.85 -2.71
C GLY A 355 -4.90 13.93 -3.69
N PHE A 356 -4.38 12.74 -3.96
CA PHE A 356 -5.04 11.77 -4.82
C PHE A 356 -6.06 10.91 -4.06
N GLN A 357 -7.03 10.42 -4.82
CA GLN A 357 -8.08 9.52 -4.34
C GLN A 357 -7.78 8.07 -4.73
N GLN A 358 -8.17 7.14 -3.89
CA GLN A 358 -8.16 5.71 -4.14
C GLN A 358 -9.59 5.18 -4.04
N ILE A 359 -10.07 4.51 -5.06
CA ILE A 359 -11.48 4.17 -5.18
C ILE A 359 -11.70 2.66 -5.16
N LEU A 360 -12.53 2.20 -4.23
CA LEU A 360 -13.08 0.85 -4.23
C LEU A 360 -14.34 0.81 -5.11
N CYS A 361 -14.30 0.03 -6.19
CA CYS A 361 -15.40 -0.20 -7.11
C CYS A 361 -16.25 -1.38 -6.61
N ARG A 362 -17.23 -1.12 -5.73
CA ARG A 362 -18.11 -2.18 -5.20
C ARG A 362 -19.06 -2.75 -6.23
N ASP A 363 -19.19 -2.12 -7.38
CA ASP A 363 -19.92 -2.59 -8.55
C ASP A 363 -19.12 -3.58 -9.41
N THR A 364 -17.90 -3.89 -9.03
CA THR A 364 -17.01 -4.77 -9.77
C THR A 364 -16.46 -5.85 -8.85
N TRP A 365 -16.75 -7.10 -9.18
CA TRP A 365 -16.42 -8.26 -8.38
C TRP A 365 -15.41 -9.14 -9.12
N CYS A 366 -14.26 -9.41 -8.49
CA CYS A 366 -13.27 -10.39 -8.93
C CYS A 366 -12.96 -11.34 -7.77
N TYR A 367 -12.39 -12.50 -8.05
CA TYR A 367 -12.07 -13.44 -7.00
C TYR A 367 -10.57 -13.41 -6.67
N HIS A 368 -10.22 -13.48 -5.38
CA HIS A 368 -8.86 -13.64 -4.89
C HIS A 368 -8.82 -14.85 -3.95
N TYR A 369 -7.88 -15.77 -4.19
CA TYR A 369 -7.75 -16.98 -3.38
C TYR A 369 -7.20 -16.72 -1.98
N GLY A 370 -6.42 -15.63 -1.81
CA GLY A 370 -5.92 -15.15 -0.52
C GLY A 370 -4.58 -15.76 -0.11
N SER A 371 -3.54 -14.93 -0.16
CA SER A 371 -2.19 -15.19 0.39
C SER A 371 -1.63 -16.61 0.15
N ILE A 372 -1.85 -17.16 -1.04
CA ILE A 372 -1.42 -18.54 -1.38
C ILE A 372 0.10 -18.66 -1.34
N THR A 373 0.83 -17.61 -1.69
CA THR A 373 2.29 -17.57 -1.76
C THR A 373 2.94 -16.93 -0.52
N GLY A 374 2.30 -15.93 0.09
CA GLY A 374 2.91 -15.12 1.19
C GLY A 374 2.72 -15.69 2.59
N LYS A 375 1.71 -16.54 2.81
CA LYS A 375 1.32 -16.97 4.17
C LYS A 375 2.44 -17.67 4.95
N ASP A 376 3.21 -18.52 4.29
CA ASP A 376 4.32 -19.24 4.94
C ASP A 376 5.44 -18.27 5.35
N ASP A 377 5.72 -17.27 4.53
CA ASP A 377 6.73 -16.23 4.81
C ASP A 377 6.26 -15.30 5.94
N GLN A 378 4.97 -14.93 5.96
CA GLN A 378 4.37 -14.14 7.03
C GLN A 378 4.52 -14.81 8.39
N ILE A 379 4.31 -16.12 8.46
CA ILE A 379 4.42 -16.89 9.71
C ILE A 379 5.89 -17.12 10.08
N LYS A 380 6.70 -17.62 9.14
CA LYS A 380 8.09 -18.04 9.41
C LYS A 380 9.02 -16.86 9.66
N ASN A 381 8.90 -15.81 8.85
CA ASN A 381 9.80 -14.65 8.87
C ASN A 381 9.15 -13.41 9.50
N ARG A 382 7.92 -13.52 10.01
CA ARG A 382 7.16 -12.43 10.66
C ARG A 382 7.11 -11.16 9.80
N THR A 383 6.94 -11.31 8.49
CA THR A 383 7.06 -10.19 7.53
C THR A 383 6.03 -9.09 7.77
N LEU A 384 4.79 -9.45 8.17
CA LEU A 384 3.77 -8.48 8.57
C LEU A 384 4.20 -7.63 9.78
N PHE A 385 4.77 -8.27 10.81
CA PHE A 385 5.23 -7.54 11.99
C PHE A 385 6.41 -6.62 11.65
N ASN A 386 7.37 -7.11 10.88
CA ASN A 386 8.53 -6.33 10.44
C ASN A 386 8.10 -5.16 9.55
N GLY A 387 7.18 -5.37 8.60
CA GLY A 387 6.64 -4.31 7.75
C GLY A 387 5.91 -3.21 8.55
N ARG A 388 5.17 -3.59 9.60
CA ARG A 388 4.54 -2.63 10.53
C ARG A 388 5.58 -1.75 11.23
N ILE A 389 6.70 -2.36 11.69
CA ILE A 389 7.80 -1.60 12.31
C ILE A 389 8.42 -0.63 11.31
N LEU A 390 8.73 -1.09 10.09
CA LEU A 390 9.28 -0.24 9.04
C LEU A 390 8.36 0.95 8.74
N PHE A 391 7.06 0.73 8.67
CA PHE A 391 6.09 1.81 8.45
C PHE A 391 6.11 2.82 9.60
N GLN A 392 6.13 2.33 10.85
CA GLN A 392 6.21 3.18 12.03
C GLN A 392 7.52 3.96 12.11
N GLU A 393 8.64 3.35 11.75
CA GLU A 393 9.95 4.03 11.70
C GLU A 393 9.97 5.13 10.64
N LYS A 394 9.38 4.88 9.45
CA LYS A 394 9.34 5.83 8.34
C LYS A 394 8.45 7.04 8.64
N TYR A 395 7.26 6.80 9.23
CA TYR A 395 6.22 7.81 9.35
C TYR A 395 5.96 8.29 10.77
N GLY A 396 6.49 7.64 11.79
CA GLY A 396 6.16 7.92 13.19
C GLY A 396 4.73 7.53 13.57
N ILE A 397 4.05 6.69 12.75
CA ILE A 397 2.62 6.39 12.85
C ILE A 397 2.42 4.88 12.80
N ASP A 398 1.59 4.34 13.71
CA ASP A 398 1.22 2.93 13.66
C ASP A 398 0.14 2.68 12.61
N PRO A 399 0.41 1.87 11.55
CA PRO A 399 -0.56 1.63 10.47
C PRO A 399 -1.80 0.84 10.90
N TRP A 400 -1.77 0.15 12.03
CA TRP A 400 -2.91 -0.58 12.57
C TRP A 400 -3.60 0.14 13.74
N GLY A 401 -2.99 1.20 14.23
CA GLY A 401 -3.56 2.09 15.23
C GLY A 401 -4.22 3.33 14.63
N ASN A 402 -4.58 4.28 15.47
CA ASN A 402 -5.00 5.64 15.11
C ASN A 402 -6.12 5.72 14.06
N ASN A 403 -7.11 4.81 14.10
CA ASN A 403 -8.22 4.75 13.14
C ASN A 403 -7.78 4.63 11.67
N TYR A 404 -6.64 3.99 11.42
CA TYR A 404 -6.26 3.60 10.07
C TYR A 404 -7.14 2.48 9.53
N CYS A 405 -7.65 1.64 10.42
CA CYS A 405 -8.65 0.63 10.12
C CYS A 405 -10.07 1.18 10.30
N TYR A 406 -11.03 0.64 9.56
CA TYR A 406 -12.43 1.07 9.63
C TYR A 406 -13.13 0.54 10.88
N ASP A 407 -13.78 1.42 11.63
CA ASP A 407 -14.70 1.02 12.69
C ASP A 407 -16.13 0.85 12.13
N THR A 408 -16.43 -0.36 11.72
CA THR A 408 -17.73 -0.70 11.12
C THR A 408 -18.88 -0.56 12.10
N TYR A 409 -18.65 -0.79 13.38
CA TYR A 409 -19.70 -0.70 14.39
C TYR A 409 -20.11 0.76 14.62
N GLN A 410 -19.18 1.64 14.93
CA GLN A 410 -19.45 3.08 15.08
C GLN A 410 -20.15 3.65 13.86
N LEU A 411 -19.62 3.36 12.67
CA LEU A 411 -20.20 3.80 11.41
C LEU A 411 -21.64 3.35 11.25
N SER A 412 -21.96 2.07 11.55
CA SER A 412 -23.32 1.55 11.45
C SER A 412 -24.30 2.29 12.37
N GLN A 413 -23.87 2.66 13.58
CA GLN A 413 -24.72 3.42 14.52
C GLN A 413 -24.94 4.86 14.04
N ILE A 414 -23.91 5.54 13.53
CA ILE A 414 -24.02 6.89 13.00
C ILE A 414 -24.96 6.92 11.80
N VAL A 415 -24.83 6.00 10.87
CA VAL A 415 -25.65 5.92 9.65
C VAL A 415 -27.16 5.83 9.98
N LEU A 416 -27.53 5.10 11.02
CA LEU A 416 -28.92 4.99 11.46
C LEU A 416 -29.55 6.33 11.90
N THR A 417 -28.75 7.31 12.28
CA THR A 417 -29.22 8.62 12.74
C THR A 417 -29.26 9.68 11.63
N ILE A 418 -28.62 9.44 10.47
CA ILE A 418 -28.57 10.41 9.37
C ILE A 418 -29.97 10.84 8.87
N PRO A 419 -30.96 9.93 8.68
CA PRO A 419 -32.29 10.32 8.23
C PRO A 419 -33.03 11.29 9.17
N GLN A 420 -32.60 11.39 10.41
CA GLN A 420 -33.17 12.32 11.40
C GLN A 420 -32.64 13.75 11.22
N GLN A 421 -31.59 13.91 10.42
CA GLN A 421 -30.96 15.21 10.14
C GLN A 421 -31.55 15.81 8.86
N SER A 422 -31.90 17.08 8.90
CA SER A 422 -32.43 17.80 7.73
C SER A 422 -31.46 18.90 7.29
N GLY A 423 -31.36 19.10 5.97
CA GLY A 423 -30.60 20.19 5.39
C GLY A 423 -29.09 19.91 5.28
N GLU A 424 -28.29 20.84 5.76
CA GLU A 424 -26.81 20.74 5.81
C GLU A 424 -26.38 20.02 7.09
N VAL A 425 -25.54 19.00 6.94
CA VAL A 425 -24.94 18.25 8.05
C VAL A 425 -23.53 18.74 8.30
N SER A 426 -23.25 19.24 9.50
CA SER A 426 -21.93 19.64 9.98
C SER A 426 -21.40 18.64 10.99
N THR A 427 -20.14 18.21 10.82
CA THR A 427 -19.49 17.19 11.64
C THR A 427 -18.15 17.71 12.16
N LEU A 428 -17.93 17.59 13.46
CA LEU A 428 -16.62 17.73 14.09
C LEU A 428 -16.06 16.35 14.41
N VAL A 429 -14.82 16.10 14.01
CA VAL A 429 -14.13 14.87 14.37
C VAL A 429 -12.85 15.22 15.15
N ILE A 430 -12.75 14.68 16.35
CA ILE A 430 -11.60 14.86 17.23
C ILE A 430 -10.73 13.63 17.13
N ASP A 431 -9.47 13.81 16.79
CA ASP A 431 -8.48 12.75 16.56
C ASP A 431 -8.97 11.64 15.61
N PRO A 432 -9.30 11.99 14.35
CA PRO A 432 -9.81 11.01 13.36
C PRO A 432 -8.76 9.97 12.94
N GLY A 433 -7.52 10.06 13.42
CA GLY A 433 -6.40 9.29 12.90
C GLY A 433 -6.18 9.59 11.42
N PHE A 434 -6.08 8.55 10.60
CA PHE A 434 -5.98 8.69 9.13
C PHE A 434 -7.31 9.09 8.46
N GLY A 435 -8.41 9.19 9.19
CA GLY A 435 -9.71 9.56 8.63
C GLY A 435 -10.44 8.46 7.87
N ALA A 436 -10.10 7.19 8.10
CA ALA A 436 -10.73 6.06 7.42
C ALA A 436 -12.25 6.02 7.65
N ASP A 437 -12.70 6.13 8.91
CA ASP A 437 -14.12 6.17 9.28
C ASP A 437 -14.83 7.40 8.74
N VAL A 438 -14.11 8.53 8.72
CA VAL A 438 -14.65 9.80 8.20
C VAL A 438 -14.91 9.70 6.70
N LEU A 439 -14.03 9.05 5.92
CA LEU A 439 -14.26 8.80 4.49
C LEU A 439 -15.50 7.94 4.25
N GLN A 440 -15.69 6.90 5.07
CA GLN A 440 -16.89 6.07 4.99
C GLN A 440 -18.14 6.87 5.38
N PHE A 441 -18.08 7.66 6.42
CA PHE A 441 -19.18 8.53 6.82
C PHE A 441 -19.51 9.57 5.74
N LYS A 442 -18.50 10.22 5.16
CA LYS A 442 -18.65 11.12 4.00
C LYS A 442 -19.36 10.44 2.83
N THR A 443 -19.00 9.19 2.55
CA THR A 443 -19.67 8.40 1.50
C THR A 443 -21.16 8.17 1.79
N GLN A 444 -21.53 7.83 3.04
CA GLN A 444 -22.93 7.66 3.42
C GLN A 444 -23.69 8.99 3.41
N LEU A 445 -23.09 10.07 3.92
CA LEU A 445 -23.69 11.40 3.87
C LEU A 445 -23.98 11.83 2.43
N ARG A 446 -23.05 11.64 1.49
CA ARG A 446 -23.24 11.96 0.06
C ARG A 446 -24.50 11.29 -0.52
N ARG A 447 -24.85 10.09 -0.02
CA ARG A 447 -26.02 9.32 -0.47
C ARG A 447 -27.33 9.81 0.14
N LEU A 448 -27.30 10.44 1.29
CA LEU A 448 -28.48 10.70 2.14
C LEU A 448 -28.77 12.19 2.36
N VAL A 449 -27.78 13.06 2.24
CA VAL A 449 -27.93 14.51 2.50
C VAL A 449 -27.40 15.34 1.35
N LYS A 450 -27.97 16.56 1.18
CA LYS A 450 -27.61 17.45 0.07
C LYS A 450 -26.25 18.12 0.25
N LYS A 451 -25.89 18.44 1.49
CA LYS A 451 -24.65 19.16 1.81
C LYS A 451 -24.09 18.67 3.13
N ASN A 452 -22.81 18.48 3.17
CA ASN A 452 -22.08 18.12 4.39
C ASN A 452 -20.78 18.91 4.50
N SER A 453 -20.35 19.17 5.74
CA SER A 453 -19.09 19.82 6.07
C SER A 453 -18.41 19.11 7.23
N PHE A 454 -17.08 19.12 7.21
CA PHE A 454 -16.25 18.55 8.26
C PHE A 454 -15.36 19.62 8.87
N SER A 455 -15.08 19.47 10.16
CA SER A 455 -14.03 20.17 10.90
C SER A 455 -13.23 19.15 11.69
N PHE A 456 -11.92 19.35 11.79
CA PHE A 456 -11.04 18.43 12.47
C PHE A 456 -10.29 19.12 13.59
N LEU A 457 -10.20 18.45 14.74
CA LEU A 457 -9.33 18.79 15.85
C LEU A 457 -8.41 17.61 16.11
N ILE A 458 -7.10 17.81 16.03
CA ILE A 458 -6.11 16.73 16.18
C ILE A 458 -5.06 17.08 17.23
N ASN A 459 -4.58 16.07 17.95
CA ASN A 459 -3.50 16.20 18.92
C ASN A 459 -2.14 15.72 18.37
N ASP A 460 -2.13 15.03 17.24
CA ASP A 460 -0.91 14.59 16.54
C ASP A 460 -0.75 15.33 15.21
N SER A 461 0.20 16.25 15.16
CA SER A 461 0.47 17.04 13.95
C SER A 461 0.96 16.20 12.76
N ASN A 462 1.50 15.01 12.98
CA ASN A 462 1.95 14.11 11.92
C ASN A 462 0.80 13.61 11.03
N LEU A 463 -0.44 13.66 11.57
CA LEU A 463 -1.65 13.24 10.85
C LEU A 463 -2.34 14.38 10.08
N LYS A 464 -1.82 15.62 10.16
CA LYS A 464 -2.47 16.77 9.54
C LYS A 464 -2.66 16.61 8.04
N ASP A 465 -1.62 16.17 7.35
CA ASP A 465 -1.64 16.05 5.89
C ASP A 465 -2.54 14.91 5.40
N ASP A 466 -2.83 13.93 6.26
CA ASP A 466 -3.75 12.83 5.96
C ASP A 466 -5.21 13.28 5.86
N LEU A 467 -5.52 14.47 6.35
CA LEU A 467 -6.85 15.09 6.30
C LEU A 467 -7.02 16.08 5.12
N ASN A 468 -5.96 16.37 4.37
CA ASN A 468 -6.01 17.23 3.17
C ASN A 468 -7.11 16.82 2.15
N PRO A 469 -7.37 15.52 1.89
CA PRO A 469 -8.41 15.10 0.95
C PRO A 469 -9.83 15.53 1.32
N PHE A 470 -10.06 15.95 2.57
CA PHE A 470 -11.37 16.46 2.99
C PHE A 470 -11.59 17.92 2.62
N ASN A 471 -10.53 18.65 2.30
CA ASN A 471 -10.56 20.10 2.04
C ASN A 471 -11.34 20.85 3.13
N SER A 472 -11.02 20.56 4.38
CA SER A 472 -11.76 21.01 5.57
C SER A 472 -10.81 21.62 6.60
N PRO A 473 -11.27 22.52 7.47
CA PRO A 473 -10.44 23.09 8.53
C PRO A 473 -9.86 22.01 9.45
N VAL A 474 -8.55 22.08 9.67
CA VAL A 474 -7.82 21.21 10.62
C VAL A 474 -7.15 22.08 11.67
N ILE A 475 -7.58 21.94 12.92
CA ILE A 475 -6.97 22.59 14.07
C ILE A 475 -6.08 21.58 14.77
N VAL A 476 -4.84 21.97 15.07
CA VAL A 476 -3.88 21.16 15.83
C VAL A 476 -3.86 21.69 17.27
N SER A 477 -4.27 20.86 18.22
CA SER A 477 -4.12 21.16 19.64
C SER A 477 -2.66 20.99 20.05
N PRO A 478 -2.08 21.92 20.81
CA PRO A 478 -0.69 21.83 21.25
C PRO A 478 -0.47 20.73 22.30
N SER A 479 -1.55 20.29 22.95
CA SER A 479 -1.48 19.26 24.01
C SER A 479 -2.79 18.51 24.13
N ILE A 480 -2.70 17.21 24.33
CA ILE A 480 -3.85 16.36 24.65
C ILE A 480 -4.50 16.73 26.00
N LEU A 481 -3.78 17.41 26.89
CA LEU A 481 -4.28 17.89 28.19
C LEU A 481 -5.28 19.04 28.07
N GLU A 482 -5.34 19.67 26.91
CA GLU A 482 -6.12 20.90 26.68
C GLU A 482 -6.99 20.80 25.41
N THR A 483 -7.30 19.59 24.95
CA THR A 483 -8.10 19.36 23.73
C THR A 483 -9.42 20.14 23.75
N HIS A 484 -10.09 20.20 24.91
CA HIS A 484 -11.35 20.93 25.09
C HIS A 484 -11.25 22.43 24.77
N LYS A 485 -10.08 23.07 24.99
CA LYS A 485 -9.88 24.52 24.72
C LYS A 485 -9.77 24.87 23.23
N HIS A 486 -9.61 23.89 22.39
CA HIS A 486 -9.37 24.08 20.95
C HIS A 486 -10.51 23.60 20.07
N ILE A 487 -11.68 23.26 20.65
CA ILE A 487 -12.87 22.91 19.88
C ILE A 487 -13.24 24.11 19.00
N PRO A 488 -13.36 23.92 17.66
CA PRO A 488 -13.70 24.99 16.74
C PRO A 488 -15.09 25.59 17.05
N ASP A 489 -15.21 26.92 16.97
CA ASP A 489 -16.49 27.58 17.08
C ASP A 489 -17.51 27.06 16.06
N GLY A 490 -18.73 26.87 16.49
CA GLY A 490 -19.82 26.40 15.65
C GLY A 490 -20.77 25.46 16.37
N LEU A 491 -21.82 25.07 15.66
CA LEU A 491 -22.75 24.06 16.11
C LEU A 491 -22.74 22.90 15.11
N TYR A 492 -22.61 21.68 15.64
CA TYR A 492 -22.45 20.46 14.85
C TYR A 492 -23.64 19.53 14.99
N ASN A 493 -24.02 18.86 13.89
CA ASN A 493 -24.98 17.76 13.93
C ASN A 493 -24.34 16.50 14.54
N TYR A 494 -23.04 16.33 14.28
CA TYR A 494 -22.26 15.19 14.78
C TYR A 494 -20.94 15.67 15.37
N ILE A 495 -20.61 15.15 16.56
CA ILE A 495 -19.28 15.23 17.13
C ILE A 495 -18.83 13.80 17.40
N SER A 496 -17.65 13.42 16.91
CA SER A 496 -17.09 12.06 17.07
C SER A 496 -15.68 12.16 17.62
N LEU A 497 -15.36 11.34 18.61
CA LEU A 497 -14.00 11.11 19.06
C LEU A 497 -13.48 9.87 18.34
N GLY A 498 -12.46 10.05 17.54
CA GLY A 498 -11.80 8.95 16.80
C GLY A 498 -10.87 8.10 17.67
N ARG A 499 -10.56 8.54 18.88
CA ARG A 499 -9.82 7.76 19.88
C ARG A 499 -10.66 7.52 21.12
N ASP A 500 -10.25 6.54 21.92
CA ASP A 500 -10.93 6.22 23.18
C ASP A 500 -10.90 7.40 24.17
N LEU A 501 -12.02 7.64 24.86
CA LEU A 501 -12.14 8.77 25.79
C LEU A 501 -11.13 8.70 26.95
N SER A 502 -10.69 7.50 27.32
CA SER A 502 -9.73 7.29 28.42
C SER A 502 -8.32 7.82 28.15
N ILE A 503 -8.00 8.21 26.90
CA ILE A 503 -6.72 8.84 26.60
C ILE A 503 -6.68 10.36 26.88
N TYR A 504 -7.85 10.99 27.07
CA TYR A 504 -7.95 12.44 27.34
C TYR A 504 -7.99 12.69 28.84
N PRO A 505 -6.94 13.27 29.43
CA PRO A 505 -6.93 13.57 30.88
C PRO A 505 -8.02 14.56 31.31
N ASP A 506 -8.42 15.45 30.39
CA ASP A 506 -9.47 16.46 30.54
C ASP A 506 -10.83 15.99 30.01
N TYR A 507 -11.11 14.67 30.03
CA TYR A 507 -12.29 14.11 29.36
C TYR A 507 -13.63 14.71 29.84
N LYS A 508 -13.73 15.15 31.10
CA LYS A 508 -14.96 15.76 31.63
C LYS A 508 -15.22 17.10 30.97
N GLU A 509 -14.20 17.94 30.92
CA GLU A 509 -14.20 19.25 30.25
C GLU A 509 -14.45 19.07 28.75
N LEU A 510 -13.78 18.12 28.12
CA LEU A 510 -13.96 17.80 26.70
C LEU A 510 -15.41 17.42 26.38
N ILE A 511 -16.04 16.56 27.17
CA ILE A 511 -17.46 16.18 26.98
C ILE A 511 -18.41 17.36 27.20
N ILE A 512 -18.13 18.21 28.18
CA ILE A 512 -18.92 19.43 28.44
C ILE A 512 -18.86 20.35 27.22
N GLU A 513 -17.67 20.65 26.72
CA GLU A 513 -17.49 21.50 25.54
C GLU A 513 -18.09 20.88 24.27
N CYS A 514 -17.90 19.58 24.04
CA CYS A 514 -18.56 18.87 22.94
C CYS A 514 -20.09 19.04 23.02
N SER A 515 -20.68 18.87 24.21
CA SER A 515 -22.12 19.04 24.41
C SER A 515 -22.59 20.48 24.13
N ALA A 516 -21.80 21.49 24.50
CA ALA A 516 -22.11 22.91 24.23
C ALA A 516 -22.18 23.19 22.71
N HIS A 517 -21.30 22.55 21.92
CA HIS A 517 -21.19 22.71 20.47
C HIS A 517 -22.11 21.78 19.65
N LEU A 518 -22.95 20.95 20.29
CA LEU A 518 -23.97 20.17 19.58
C LEU A 518 -25.21 21.01 19.27
N LYS A 519 -25.78 20.84 18.07
CA LYS A 519 -27.13 21.28 17.75
C LYS A 519 -28.16 20.48 18.55
N SER A 520 -29.35 21.06 18.75
CA SER A 520 -30.50 20.28 19.26
C SER A 520 -30.79 19.10 18.30
N GLY A 521 -30.94 17.90 18.84
CA GLY A 521 -31.04 16.65 18.07
C GLY A 521 -29.73 16.18 17.44
N GLY A 522 -28.60 16.84 17.77
CA GLY A 522 -27.27 16.40 17.35
C GLY A 522 -26.73 15.26 18.22
N PHE A 523 -25.71 14.58 17.72
CA PHE A 523 -25.16 13.36 18.34
C PHE A 523 -23.67 13.48 18.66
N LEU A 524 -23.29 13.02 19.85
CA LEU A 524 -21.92 12.83 20.28
C LEU A 524 -21.61 11.32 20.36
N TYR A 525 -20.53 10.88 19.70
CA TYR A 525 -20.10 9.47 19.64
C TYR A 525 -18.68 9.31 20.15
N PHE A 526 -18.46 8.28 21.01
CA PHE A 526 -17.13 7.93 21.51
C PHE A 526 -17.10 6.54 22.11
N TYR A 527 -15.89 6.02 22.28
CA TYR A 527 -15.62 4.80 23.03
C TYR A 527 -15.01 5.11 24.38
N VAL A 528 -15.23 4.20 25.33
CA VAL A 528 -14.57 4.18 26.64
C VAL A 528 -14.02 2.78 26.88
N ALA A 529 -12.73 2.65 27.05
CA ALA A 529 -12.07 1.37 27.33
C ALA A 529 -12.58 0.72 28.62
N ASN A 530 -12.75 -0.59 28.58
CA ASN A 530 -12.95 -1.36 29.80
C ASN A 530 -11.58 -1.67 30.42
N PRO A 531 -11.23 -1.07 31.58
CA PRO A 531 -9.91 -1.24 32.21
C PRO A 531 -9.60 -2.68 32.64
N TYR A 532 -10.60 -3.55 32.63
CA TYR A 532 -10.48 -4.96 32.99
C TYR A 532 -10.42 -5.90 31.78
N ALA A 533 -10.51 -5.38 30.53
CA ALA A 533 -10.42 -6.19 29.35
C ALA A 533 -9.02 -6.84 29.22
N TYR A 534 -8.99 -8.12 28.87
CA TYR A 534 -7.76 -8.90 28.80
C TYR A 534 -6.75 -8.33 27.78
N HIS A 535 -7.22 -8.06 26.57
CA HIS A 535 -6.34 -7.55 25.52
C HIS A 535 -5.85 -6.13 25.82
N LEU A 536 -6.63 -5.29 26.53
CA LEU A 536 -6.18 -3.98 26.98
C LEU A 536 -4.99 -4.08 27.94
N LYS A 537 -4.95 -5.11 28.81
CA LYS A 537 -3.78 -5.41 29.65
C LYS A 537 -2.56 -5.78 28.80
N GLN A 538 -2.79 -6.49 27.69
CA GLN A 538 -1.74 -6.92 26.77
C GLN A 538 -1.25 -5.76 25.90
N GLU A 539 -2.15 -4.98 25.30
CA GLU A 539 -1.82 -3.76 24.54
C GLU A 539 -1.07 -2.73 25.39
N LEU A 540 -1.50 -2.51 26.65
CA LEU A 540 -0.78 -1.68 27.61
C LEU A 540 0.64 -2.17 27.88
N SER A 541 0.88 -3.49 27.84
CA SER A 541 2.22 -4.06 28.00
C SER A 541 3.06 -3.88 26.73
N GLU A 542 2.45 -3.96 25.55
CA GLU A 542 3.11 -3.78 24.27
C GLU A 542 3.32 -2.30 23.92
N GLU A 543 2.34 -1.42 24.18
CA GLU A 543 2.49 0.03 24.01
C GLU A 543 3.50 0.65 24.99
N ARG A 544 3.62 0.12 26.20
CA ARG A 544 4.71 0.50 27.11
C ARG A 544 6.10 0.14 26.58
N MET A 545 6.21 -0.93 25.81
CA MET A 545 7.46 -1.27 25.12
C MET A 545 7.73 -0.39 23.90
N LEU A 546 6.68 0.08 23.20
CA LEU A 546 6.81 0.85 21.95
C LEU A 546 6.84 2.38 22.14
N ASN A 547 6.05 2.92 23.08
CA ASN A 547 5.80 4.38 23.18
C ASN A 547 6.07 5.02 24.56
N GLY A 548 6.50 4.30 25.54
CA GLY A 548 7.04 4.85 26.83
C GLY A 548 6.11 5.65 27.74
N ASN A 549 4.92 6.14 27.32
CA ASN A 549 4.15 7.13 28.08
C ASN A 549 2.61 7.14 27.93
N ALA A 550 1.95 6.12 27.40
CA ALA A 550 0.49 6.13 27.35
C ALA A 550 -0.11 5.61 28.69
N SER A 551 -0.49 6.48 29.58
CA SER A 551 -1.33 6.12 30.74
C SER A 551 -2.80 6.29 30.36
N LEU A 552 -3.51 5.17 30.13
CA LEU A 552 -4.97 5.17 30.04
C LEU A 552 -5.57 5.53 31.39
N MET A 553 -6.51 6.47 31.38
CA MET A 553 -7.25 6.82 32.58
C MET A 553 -8.37 5.80 32.86
N LEU A 554 -8.51 5.40 34.08
CA LEU A 554 -9.64 4.58 34.52
C LEU A 554 -10.89 5.46 34.67
N ILE A 555 -11.77 5.43 33.66
CA ILE A 555 -13.02 6.18 33.70
C ILE A 555 -14.10 5.38 34.43
N ASN A 556 -14.67 5.98 35.46
CA ASN A 556 -15.85 5.41 36.10
C ASN A 556 -17.10 5.65 35.23
N ILE A 557 -17.60 4.58 34.63
CA ILE A 557 -18.76 4.61 33.73
C ILE A 557 -20.01 5.18 34.41
N GLN A 558 -20.23 4.93 35.71
CA GLN A 558 -21.38 5.46 36.43
C GLN A 558 -21.30 6.98 36.60
N GLU A 559 -20.12 7.51 36.94
CA GLU A 559 -19.90 8.96 37.00
C GLU A 559 -20.06 9.61 35.65
N LEU A 560 -19.56 8.98 34.59
CA LEU A 560 -19.70 9.48 33.19
C LEU A 560 -21.19 9.52 32.80
N LEU A 561 -21.96 8.47 33.08
CA LEU A 561 -23.40 8.46 32.77
C LEU A 561 -24.17 9.52 33.58
N LEU A 562 -23.82 9.76 34.86
CA LEU A 562 -24.38 10.84 35.65
C LEU A 562 -24.07 12.22 35.02
N LEU A 563 -22.86 12.45 34.54
CA LEU A 563 -22.50 13.68 33.82
C LEU A 563 -23.35 13.85 32.57
N LEU A 564 -23.41 12.85 31.72
CA LEU A 564 -24.11 12.91 30.43
C LEU A 564 -25.61 13.12 30.61
N ILE A 565 -26.25 12.30 31.44
CA ILE A 565 -27.71 12.27 31.56
C ILE A 565 -28.22 13.40 32.48
N SER A 566 -27.64 13.52 33.67
CA SER A 566 -28.19 14.39 34.73
C SER A 566 -27.68 15.84 34.64
N LYS A 567 -26.43 16.06 34.22
CA LYS A 567 -25.85 17.41 34.12
C LYS A 567 -25.97 18.02 32.73
N LEU A 568 -25.77 17.21 31.68
CA LEU A 568 -25.75 17.69 30.29
C LEU A 568 -27.05 17.45 29.54
N ASN A 569 -28.03 16.77 30.15
CA ASN A 569 -29.34 16.44 29.58
C ASN A 569 -29.24 15.73 28.21
N LEU A 570 -28.28 14.79 28.09
CA LEU A 570 -28.09 14.01 26.88
C LEU A 570 -28.81 12.66 27.01
N LYS A 571 -29.63 12.33 26.03
CA LYS A 571 -30.21 10.98 25.92
C LYS A 571 -29.11 10.01 25.49
N THR A 572 -28.63 9.21 26.43
CA THR A 572 -27.45 8.38 26.24
C THR A 572 -27.82 6.92 26.02
N GLN A 573 -27.31 6.33 24.95
CA GLN A 573 -27.33 4.87 24.71
C GLN A 573 -25.90 4.36 24.96
N LEU A 574 -25.82 3.33 25.82
CA LEU A 574 -24.56 2.64 26.12
C LEU A 574 -24.66 1.22 25.57
N LYS A 575 -23.67 0.81 24.79
CA LYS A 575 -23.54 -0.55 24.27
C LYS A 575 -22.19 -1.13 24.65
N ALA A 576 -22.23 -2.34 25.18
CA ALA A 576 -21.02 -3.09 25.49
C ALA A 576 -20.50 -3.76 24.21
N ILE A 577 -19.23 -3.61 23.92
CA ILE A 577 -18.53 -4.27 22.82
C ILE A 577 -17.75 -5.45 23.39
N LEU A 578 -18.08 -6.65 22.93
CA LEU A 578 -17.45 -7.87 23.40
C LEU A 578 -16.13 -8.11 22.65
N ASP A 579 -15.11 -8.50 23.37
CA ASP A 579 -13.88 -9.02 22.77
C ASP A 579 -14.17 -10.38 22.13
N THR A 580 -14.09 -10.42 20.80
CA THR A 580 -14.25 -11.64 19.99
C THR A 580 -12.91 -12.24 19.56
N THR A 581 -11.80 -11.54 19.80
CA THR A 581 -10.46 -11.92 19.30
C THR A 581 -9.68 -12.76 20.29
N THR A 582 -9.92 -12.58 21.60
CA THR A 582 -9.23 -13.35 22.64
C THR A 582 -9.69 -14.82 22.67
N PRO A 583 -8.77 -15.80 22.63
CA PRO A 583 -9.09 -17.21 22.73
C PRO A 583 -9.89 -17.52 24.01
N LYS A 584 -10.89 -18.42 23.92
CA LYS A 584 -11.77 -18.77 25.05
C LYS A 584 -11.01 -19.23 26.30
N GLU A 585 -9.89 -19.93 26.10
CA GLU A 585 -9.02 -20.45 27.18
C GLU A 585 -8.29 -19.36 27.99
N GLN A 586 -8.15 -18.17 27.38
CA GLN A 586 -7.49 -17.01 28.00
C GLN A 586 -8.50 -16.01 28.57
N LYS A 587 -9.81 -16.23 28.39
CA LYS A 587 -10.84 -15.35 28.89
C LYS A 587 -11.06 -15.63 30.39
N GLY A 588 -10.90 -14.58 31.19
CA GLY A 588 -11.16 -14.61 32.65
C GLY A 588 -12.64 -14.52 33.01
N GLY A 589 -13.00 -13.79 34.05
CA GLY A 589 -14.37 -13.56 34.46
C GLY A 589 -15.21 -12.76 33.44
N TYR A 590 -16.53 -12.71 33.65
CA TYR A 590 -17.49 -12.10 32.70
C TYR A 590 -17.13 -10.67 32.30
N THR A 591 -16.59 -9.86 33.20
CA THR A 591 -16.19 -8.47 32.92
C THR A 591 -14.96 -8.35 32.02
N GLU A 592 -14.12 -9.38 31.94
CA GLU A 592 -12.91 -9.39 31.11
C GLU A 592 -13.19 -9.69 29.62
N HIS A 593 -14.44 -10.11 29.31
CA HIS A 593 -14.90 -10.30 27.92
C HIS A 593 -15.38 -9.00 27.26
N LEU A 594 -15.61 -7.95 28.04
CA LEU A 594 -16.00 -6.65 27.53
C LEU A 594 -14.74 -5.89 27.14
N ASP A 595 -14.61 -5.59 25.87
CA ASP A 595 -13.50 -4.82 25.33
C ASP A 595 -13.61 -3.35 25.72
N ARG A 596 -14.72 -2.75 25.33
CA ARG A 596 -15.00 -1.33 25.50
C ARG A 596 -16.49 -1.05 25.49
N PHE A 597 -16.85 0.17 25.89
CA PHE A 597 -18.21 0.67 25.82
C PHE A 597 -18.32 1.69 24.70
N PHE A 598 -19.32 1.55 23.86
CA PHE A 598 -19.70 2.56 22.89
C PHE A 598 -20.83 3.41 23.47
N LEU A 599 -20.67 4.74 23.40
CA LEU A 599 -21.68 5.69 23.84
C LEU A 599 -22.14 6.52 22.66
N MET A 600 -23.46 6.64 22.53
CA MET A 600 -24.15 7.52 21.61
C MET A 600 -25.06 8.44 22.42
N CYS A 601 -24.79 9.74 22.36
CA CYS A 601 -25.46 10.74 23.19
C CYS A 601 -26.18 11.74 22.27
N GLU A 602 -27.51 11.81 22.36
CA GLU A 602 -28.35 12.74 21.62
C GLU A 602 -28.70 13.96 22.47
N LYS A 603 -28.44 15.19 21.98
CA LYS A 603 -28.79 16.44 22.65
C LYS A 603 -30.30 16.65 22.59
N GLN A 604 -30.92 16.71 23.75
CA GLN A 604 -32.35 16.99 23.86
C GLN A 604 -32.63 18.49 23.63
N ASN A 605 -33.87 18.82 23.27
CA ASN A 605 -34.31 20.20 23.04
C ASN A 605 -34.35 21.02 24.34
#